data_4e3c35740cdc70a9b0bc841d1e68563d
#
_entry.id   4e3c35740cdc70a9b0bc841d1e68563d
#
_cell.length_a   1.000
_cell.length_b   1.000
_cell.length_c   1.000
_cell.angle_alpha   90.00
_cell.angle_beta   90.00
_cell.angle_gamma   90.00
#
_symmetry.space_group_name_H-M   'P 1'
#
loop_
_entity.id
_entity.type
_entity.pdbx_description
1 polymer ?
#
loop_
_entity_poly.entity_id
_entity_poly.type
_entity_poly.pdbx_seq_one_letter_code
_entity_poly.pdbx_strand_id
1 'polypeptide(L)'
;MKIKFFLISLFIVSSCAKQIQTPQSIHQIQNNRELEKTKINLTPIKLGLDVLLDEKIGLIKNKNIGLVTNNSGRDINGISNYERLMKTRDITIKVIFSPEHGLFGEAAAGEKVSYDGQIKTLPKIISLYGKNRKPTDIQLEGL
;
A
#
# COMPACT_ATOMS: atom_id res chain seq x y z
N MET A 1 -35.13 -77.33 -42.88
CA MET A 1 -34.06 -76.31 -42.84
C MET A 1 -33.91 -75.87 -41.40
N LYS A 2 -32.87 -76.38 -40.72
CA LYS A 2 -32.66 -76.17 -39.27
C LYS A 2 -31.59 -75.01 -39.11
N ILE A 3 -32.02 -73.91 -38.56
CA ILE A 3 -31.15 -72.80 -38.24
C ILE A 3 -30.59 -73.03 -36.84
N LYS A 4 -29.26 -73.21 -36.74
CA LYS A 4 -28.54 -73.29 -35.47
C LYS A 4 -28.21 -71.89 -34.96
N PHE A 5 -28.80 -71.51 -33.82
CA PHE A 5 -28.38 -70.31 -33.07
C PHE A 5 -27.07 -70.61 -32.35
N PHE A 6 -26.06 -69.82 -32.63
CA PHE A 6 -24.76 -69.82 -31.94
C PHE A 6 -24.82 -68.78 -30.85
N LEU A 7 -24.88 -69.19 -29.59
CA LEU A 7 -24.82 -68.28 -28.44
C LEU A 7 -23.33 -67.94 -28.18
N ILE A 8 -22.93 -66.72 -28.46
CA ILE A 8 -21.62 -66.17 -28.05
C ILE A 8 -21.78 -65.59 -26.64
N SER A 9 -21.22 -66.32 -25.66
CA SER A 9 -21.10 -65.79 -24.29
C SER A 9 -19.98 -64.80 -24.19
N LEU A 10 -20.33 -63.49 -24.00
CA LEU A 10 -19.39 -62.41 -23.78
C LEU A 10 -19.03 -62.41 -22.31
N PHE A 11 -17.85 -62.89 -21.96
CA PHE A 11 -17.27 -62.74 -20.62
C PHE A 11 -16.80 -61.28 -20.45
N ILE A 12 -17.55 -60.49 -19.67
CA ILE A 12 -17.10 -59.18 -19.22
C ILE A 12 -16.15 -59.39 -18.02
N VAL A 13 -14.86 -59.29 -18.27
CA VAL A 13 -13.85 -59.24 -17.20
C VAL A 13 -13.91 -57.86 -16.58
N SER A 14 -14.59 -57.74 -15.45
CA SER A 14 -14.55 -56.52 -14.63
C SER A 14 -13.14 -56.37 -14.03
N SER A 15 -12.29 -55.63 -14.72
CA SER A 15 -10.99 -55.23 -14.18
C SER A 15 -11.20 -54.15 -13.13
N CYS A 16 -11.09 -54.54 -11.86
CA CYS A 16 -11.08 -53.60 -10.73
C CYS A 16 -9.74 -52.85 -10.76
N ALA A 17 -9.67 -51.76 -11.55
CA ALA A 17 -8.53 -50.86 -11.53
C ALA A 17 -8.55 -50.07 -10.20
N LYS A 18 -7.69 -50.46 -9.26
CA LYS A 18 -7.34 -49.60 -8.13
C LYS A 18 -6.81 -48.28 -8.68
N GLN A 19 -7.59 -47.22 -8.52
CA GLN A 19 -7.10 -45.85 -8.80
C GLN A 19 -5.93 -45.58 -7.87
N ILE A 20 -4.72 -45.60 -8.42
CA ILE A 20 -3.51 -45.12 -7.75
C ILE A 20 -3.66 -43.62 -7.71
N GLN A 21 -3.91 -43.05 -6.53
CA GLN A 21 -3.90 -41.63 -6.32
C GLN A 21 -2.52 -41.08 -6.67
N THR A 22 -2.46 -40.21 -7.66
CA THR A 22 -1.19 -39.61 -8.13
C THR A 22 -0.61 -38.69 -7.04
N PRO A 23 0.71 -38.53 -6.97
CA PRO A 23 1.38 -37.70 -5.95
C PRO A 23 0.92 -36.23 -5.92
N GLN A 24 0.30 -35.72 -6.99
CA GLN A 24 -0.23 -34.36 -7.06
C GLN A 24 -1.39 -34.07 -6.08
N SER A 25 -2.20 -35.07 -5.74
CA SER A 25 -3.30 -34.89 -4.79
C SER A 25 -2.80 -34.71 -3.35
N ILE A 26 -1.67 -35.33 -3.00
CA ILE A 26 -1.06 -35.22 -1.67
C ILE A 26 -0.42 -33.86 -1.47
N HIS A 27 0.24 -33.30 -2.49
CA HIS A 27 0.84 -31.97 -2.45
C HIS A 27 -0.19 -30.85 -2.30
N GLN A 28 -1.35 -30.96 -2.97
CA GLN A 28 -2.43 -29.97 -2.83
C GLN A 28 -3.08 -30.00 -1.43
N ILE A 29 -3.22 -31.18 -0.84
CA ILE A 29 -3.80 -31.32 0.52
C ILE A 29 -2.82 -30.77 1.58
N GLN A 30 -1.53 -30.96 1.40
CA GLN A 30 -0.51 -30.42 2.30
C GLN A 30 -0.42 -28.89 2.21
N ASN A 31 -0.42 -28.32 0.99
CA ASN A 31 -0.43 -26.87 0.78
C ASN A 31 -1.67 -26.20 1.38
N ASN A 32 -2.84 -26.80 1.25
CA ASN A 32 -4.07 -26.26 1.85
C ASN A 32 -4.05 -26.33 3.39
N ARG A 33 -3.44 -27.35 3.98
CA ARG A 33 -3.27 -27.43 5.44
C ARG A 33 -2.24 -26.45 5.99
N GLU A 34 -1.18 -26.13 5.24
CA GLU A 34 -0.22 -25.10 5.62
C GLU A 34 -0.81 -23.69 5.48
N LEU A 35 -1.59 -23.42 4.42
CA LEU A 35 -2.31 -22.16 4.24
C LEU A 35 -3.36 -21.91 5.34
N GLU A 36 -4.03 -22.95 5.83
CA GLU A 36 -4.96 -22.81 6.97
C GLU A 36 -4.25 -22.59 8.31
N LYS A 37 -3.04 -23.13 8.50
CA LYS A 37 -2.23 -22.90 9.71
C LYS A 37 -1.63 -21.51 9.77
N THR A 38 -1.53 -20.80 8.63
CA THR A 38 -0.99 -19.44 8.55
C THR A 38 -2.11 -18.40 8.48
N LYS A 39 -3.22 -18.57 9.18
CA LYS A 39 -4.03 -17.44 9.61
C LYS A 39 -3.25 -16.70 10.70
N ILE A 40 -2.17 -16.05 10.28
CA ILE A 40 -1.50 -15.04 11.09
C ILE A 40 -2.58 -13.99 11.35
N ASN A 41 -2.95 -13.86 12.61
CA ASN A 41 -3.83 -12.79 13.07
C ASN A 41 -3.00 -11.49 12.98
N LEU A 42 -2.85 -10.99 11.72
CA LEU A 42 -2.14 -9.75 11.46
C LEU A 42 -2.96 -8.63 12.07
N THR A 43 -2.56 -8.20 13.25
CA THR A 43 -3.02 -6.90 13.75
C THR A 43 -2.67 -5.86 12.68
N PRO A 44 -3.63 -5.12 12.14
CA PRO A 44 -3.34 -4.13 11.10
C PRO A 44 -2.26 -3.17 11.62
N ILE A 45 -1.17 -3.04 10.86
CA ILE A 45 -0.12 -2.07 11.19
C ILE A 45 -0.70 -0.68 10.94
N LYS A 46 -0.76 0.16 11.97
CA LYS A 46 -1.07 1.58 11.82
C LYS A 46 0.19 2.33 11.35
N LEU A 47 0.05 3.12 10.30
CA LEU A 47 1.11 4.03 9.88
C LEU A 47 1.23 5.20 10.87
N GLY A 48 2.41 5.84 10.93
CA GLY A 48 2.65 6.95 11.84
C GLY A 48 1.67 8.12 11.67
N LEU A 49 1.22 8.38 10.44
CA LEU A 49 0.20 9.39 10.17
C LEU A 49 -1.15 9.04 10.81
N ASP A 50 -1.57 7.78 10.70
CA ASP A 50 -2.84 7.33 11.29
C ASP A 50 -2.77 7.38 12.81
N VAL A 51 -1.64 6.97 13.40
CA VAL A 51 -1.41 7.11 14.86
C VAL A 51 -1.44 8.59 15.29
N LEU A 52 -0.80 9.49 14.51
CA LEU A 52 -0.80 10.92 14.81
C LEU A 52 -2.22 11.49 14.82
N LEU A 53 -3.02 11.17 13.81
CA LEU A 53 -4.36 11.73 13.66
C LEU A 53 -5.38 11.10 14.62
N ASP A 54 -5.29 9.80 14.88
CA ASP A 54 -6.25 9.08 15.72
C ASP A 54 -5.95 9.20 17.21
N GLU A 55 -4.66 9.15 17.59
CA GLU A 55 -4.26 8.97 18.98
C GLU A 55 -3.43 10.14 19.54
N LYS A 56 -2.75 10.90 18.67
CA LYS A 56 -1.76 11.93 19.05
C LYS A 56 -2.06 13.30 18.47
N ILE A 57 -3.28 13.54 18.01
CA ILE A 57 -3.70 14.79 17.39
C ILE A 57 -3.40 16.02 18.27
N GLY A 58 -3.45 15.88 19.58
CA GLY A 58 -3.13 16.93 20.55
C GLY A 58 -1.73 17.52 20.41
N LEU A 59 -0.79 16.81 19.77
CA LEU A 59 0.56 17.32 19.53
C LEU A 59 0.58 18.49 18.51
N ILE A 60 -0.38 18.50 17.57
CA ILE A 60 -0.42 19.46 16.46
C ILE A 60 -1.72 20.27 16.40
N LYS A 61 -2.72 19.94 17.20
CA LYS A 61 -4.01 20.64 17.26
C LYS A 61 -3.83 22.09 17.67
N ASN A 62 -4.52 23.02 17.00
CA ASN A 62 -4.45 24.47 17.18
C ASN A 62 -3.06 25.06 16.96
N LYS A 63 -2.22 24.38 16.17
CA LYS A 63 -0.89 24.88 15.85
C LYS A 63 -0.77 25.23 14.38
N ASN A 64 0.11 26.18 14.08
CA ASN A 64 0.66 26.40 12.75
C ASN A 64 1.80 25.40 12.56
N ILE A 65 1.77 24.64 11.51
CA ILE A 65 2.80 23.63 11.25
C ILE A 65 3.51 23.86 9.91
N GLY A 66 4.81 23.60 9.91
CA GLY A 66 5.59 23.37 8.71
C GLY A 66 5.69 21.87 8.49
N LEU A 67 5.28 21.39 7.33
CA LEU A 67 5.28 19.97 6.99
C LEU A 67 6.44 19.63 6.07
N VAL A 68 7.35 18.76 6.51
CA VAL A 68 8.38 18.20 5.64
C VAL A 68 7.84 16.91 5.04
N THR A 69 7.65 16.88 3.71
CA THR A 69 7.08 15.72 3.04
C THR A 69 7.40 15.66 1.54
N ASN A 70 7.19 14.51 0.94
CA ASN A 70 7.24 14.25 -0.50
C ASN A 70 6.12 13.29 -0.92
N ASN A 71 6.16 12.80 -2.15
CA ASN A 71 5.16 11.88 -2.74
C ASN A 71 5.02 10.53 -2.02
N SER A 72 6.00 10.12 -1.21
CA SER A 72 5.95 8.87 -0.44
C SER A 72 5.18 9.00 0.88
N GLY A 73 4.96 10.23 1.36
CA GLY A 73 4.22 10.51 2.60
C GLY A 73 2.72 10.28 2.43
N ARG A 74 2.26 9.02 2.59
CA ARG A 74 0.86 8.61 2.39
C ARG A 74 0.32 7.85 3.58
N ASP A 75 -1.00 7.87 3.73
CA ASP A 75 -1.72 7.01 4.68
C ASP A 75 -1.91 5.59 4.13
N ILE A 76 -2.54 4.71 4.91
CA ILE A 76 -2.81 3.32 4.52
C ILE A 76 -3.70 3.20 3.27
N ASN A 77 -4.47 4.23 2.93
CA ASN A 77 -5.33 4.29 1.75
C ASN A 77 -4.64 4.96 0.54
N GLY A 78 -3.37 5.33 0.68
CA GLY A 78 -2.61 6.01 -0.36
C GLY A 78 -2.90 7.50 -0.48
N ILE A 79 -3.65 8.10 0.44
CA ILE A 79 -3.91 9.55 0.47
C ILE A 79 -2.68 10.25 1.03
N SER A 80 -2.27 11.37 0.39
CA SER A 80 -1.11 12.11 0.84
C SER A 80 -1.28 12.71 2.25
N ASN A 81 -0.21 12.75 3.02
CA ASN A 81 -0.23 13.25 4.39
C ASN A 81 -0.63 14.74 4.46
N TYR A 82 -0.21 15.56 3.48
CA TYR A 82 -0.62 16.97 3.45
C TYR A 82 -2.13 17.11 3.20
N GLU A 83 -2.74 16.30 2.32
CA GLU A 83 -4.19 16.29 2.10
C GLU A 83 -4.96 15.86 3.35
N ARG A 84 -4.49 14.83 4.04
CA ARG A 84 -5.10 14.37 5.30
C ARG A 84 -5.05 15.45 6.37
N LEU A 85 -3.88 16.08 6.56
CA LEU A 85 -3.71 17.15 7.55
C LEU A 85 -4.52 18.40 7.21
N MET A 86 -4.56 18.82 5.93
CA MET A 86 -5.38 19.97 5.49
C MET A 86 -6.88 19.75 5.69
N LYS A 87 -7.36 18.53 5.61
CA LYS A 87 -8.77 18.16 5.87
C LYS A 87 -9.07 17.98 7.37
N THR A 88 -8.04 17.95 8.21
CA THR A 88 -8.22 17.75 9.65
C THR A 88 -8.50 19.09 10.34
N ARG A 89 -9.58 19.12 11.13
CA ARG A 89 -10.01 20.32 11.86
C ARG A 89 -8.91 20.78 12.83
N ASP A 90 -8.79 22.09 13.00
CA ASP A 90 -7.90 22.74 13.97
C ASP A 90 -6.39 22.51 13.71
N ILE A 91 -6.03 22.18 12.46
CA ILE A 91 -4.64 22.14 11.99
C ILE A 91 -4.46 23.12 10.86
N THR A 92 -3.41 23.93 10.92
CA THR A 92 -3.06 24.84 9.84
C THR A 92 -1.65 24.53 9.34
N ILE A 93 -1.56 24.04 8.10
CA ILE A 93 -0.27 23.92 7.41
C ILE A 93 0.08 25.30 6.83
N LYS A 94 1.14 25.94 7.33
CA LYS A 94 1.61 27.24 6.83
C LYS A 94 2.52 27.08 5.62
N VAL A 95 3.34 26.04 5.64
CA VAL A 95 4.35 25.79 4.61
C VAL A 95 4.60 24.28 4.47
N ILE A 96 4.82 23.85 3.24
CA ILE A 96 5.28 22.50 2.93
C ILE A 96 6.73 22.59 2.47
N PHE A 97 7.60 21.86 3.12
CA PHE A 97 9.00 21.71 2.74
C PHE A 97 9.15 20.37 2.00
N SER A 98 9.54 20.45 0.73
CA SER A 98 9.69 19.27 -0.10
C SER A 98 11.15 18.91 -0.29
N PRO A 99 11.61 17.75 0.20
CA PRO A 99 12.96 17.25 -0.06
C PRO A 99 13.11 16.75 -1.50
N GLU A 100 14.08 15.88 -1.73
CA GLU A 100 14.38 15.30 -3.03
C GLU A 100 13.15 14.70 -3.73
N HIS A 101 13.12 14.73 -5.05
CA HIS A 101 12.04 14.30 -5.95
C HIS A 101 10.79 15.19 -5.98
N GLY A 102 10.72 16.22 -5.16
CA GLY A 102 9.56 17.12 -5.12
C GLY A 102 8.35 16.59 -4.37
N LEU A 103 7.35 17.45 -4.17
CA LEU A 103 6.14 17.09 -3.43
C LEU A 103 5.31 16.02 -4.15
N PHE A 104 5.31 16.03 -5.48
CA PHE A 104 4.52 15.13 -6.30
C PHE A 104 5.36 14.00 -6.91
N GLY A 105 6.67 13.96 -6.66
CA GLY A 105 7.57 12.96 -7.24
C GLY A 105 7.88 13.20 -8.73
N GLU A 106 7.77 14.44 -9.16
CA GLU A 106 7.93 14.87 -10.56
C GLU A 106 9.38 14.94 -11.03
N ALA A 107 10.34 14.99 -10.12
CA ALA A 107 11.75 15.14 -10.44
C ALA A 107 12.52 13.84 -10.34
N ALA A 108 13.43 13.62 -11.30
CA ALA A 108 14.41 12.54 -11.22
C ALA A 108 15.43 12.79 -10.10
N ALA A 109 16.18 11.76 -9.71
CA ALA A 109 17.24 11.89 -8.72
C ALA A 109 18.27 12.94 -9.17
N GLY A 110 18.55 13.92 -8.33
CA GLY A 110 19.49 15.00 -8.64
C GLY A 110 18.87 16.20 -9.35
N GLU A 111 17.63 16.14 -9.80
CA GLU A 111 16.94 17.22 -10.49
C GLU A 111 16.33 18.23 -9.49
N LYS A 112 16.48 19.53 -9.79
CA LYS A 112 15.91 20.61 -8.97
C LYS A 112 14.44 20.81 -9.30
N VAL A 113 13.61 20.91 -8.28
CA VAL A 113 12.19 21.26 -8.40
C VAL A 113 11.98 22.69 -7.99
N SER A 114 11.30 23.49 -8.83
CA SER A 114 10.84 24.85 -8.50
C SER A 114 9.32 24.87 -8.46
N TYR A 115 8.76 25.55 -7.46
CA TYR A 115 7.32 25.74 -7.30
C TYR A 115 6.93 27.20 -7.53
N ASP A 116 7.51 27.83 -8.57
CA ASP A 116 7.33 29.25 -8.87
C ASP A 116 5.89 29.63 -9.27
N GLY A 117 5.06 28.66 -9.64
CA GLY A 117 3.63 28.80 -9.83
C GLY A 117 2.87 28.15 -8.68
N GLN A 118 2.57 28.87 -7.61
CA GLN A 118 1.84 28.32 -6.47
C GLN A 118 0.52 27.65 -6.91
N ILE A 119 0.36 26.40 -6.53
CA ILE A 119 -0.93 25.73 -6.65
C ILE A 119 -1.87 26.41 -5.66
N LYS A 120 -2.84 27.19 -6.15
CA LYS A 120 -3.72 28.07 -5.33
C LYS A 120 -4.42 27.36 -4.17
N THR A 121 -4.55 26.04 -4.25
CA THR A 121 -5.22 25.21 -3.25
C THR A 121 -4.30 24.65 -2.18
N LEU A 122 -2.98 24.83 -2.32
CA LEU A 122 -1.99 24.31 -1.38
C LEU A 122 -1.28 25.44 -0.62
N PRO A 123 -0.78 25.16 0.59
CA PRO A 123 0.16 26.02 1.29
C PRO A 123 1.41 26.29 0.44
N LYS A 124 2.16 27.33 0.78
CA LYS A 124 3.45 27.61 0.12
C LYS A 124 4.33 26.35 0.15
N ILE A 125 4.88 25.98 -1.00
CA ILE A 125 5.80 24.85 -1.13
C ILE A 125 7.22 25.41 -1.31
N ILE A 126 8.16 24.89 -0.53
CA ILE A 126 9.58 25.27 -0.57
C ILE A 126 10.40 23.99 -0.80
N SER A 127 11.19 23.99 -1.87
CA SER A 127 12.11 22.88 -2.12
C SER A 127 13.31 22.95 -1.17
N LEU A 128 13.58 21.83 -0.50
CA LEU A 128 14.78 21.60 0.31
C LEU A 128 15.86 20.84 -0.47
N TYR A 129 15.77 20.83 -1.79
CA TYR A 129 16.75 20.16 -2.63
C TYR A 129 17.62 21.16 -3.39
N GLY A 130 18.92 20.89 -3.45
CA GLY A 130 19.89 21.74 -4.13
C GLY A 130 20.71 22.60 -3.15
N LYS A 131 20.68 23.91 -3.31
CA LYS A 131 21.51 24.85 -2.51
C LYS A 131 21.11 24.85 -1.03
N ASN A 132 19.82 24.86 -0.75
CA ASN A 132 19.26 24.89 0.61
C ASN A 132 18.68 23.54 0.96
N ARG A 133 19.34 22.81 1.86
CA ARG A 133 18.91 21.47 2.30
C ARG A 133 18.19 21.48 3.65
N LYS A 134 17.97 22.65 4.24
CA LYS A 134 17.21 22.88 5.47
C LYS A 134 16.44 24.19 5.35
N PRO A 135 15.31 24.34 6.06
CA PRO A 135 14.63 25.61 6.16
C PRO A 135 15.52 26.69 6.77
N THR A 136 15.31 27.95 6.36
CA THR A 136 15.90 29.11 7.00
C THR A 136 15.04 29.58 8.17
N ASP A 137 15.59 30.36 9.10
CA ASP A 137 14.84 30.89 10.25
C ASP A 137 13.61 31.71 9.79
N ILE A 138 13.76 32.52 8.72
CA ILE A 138 12.64 33.26 8.12
C ILE A 138 11.53 32.32 7.62
N GLN A 139 11.88 31.17 7.09
CA GLN A 139 10.91 30.21 6.59
C GLN A 139 10.18 29.42 7.72
N LEU A 140 10.75 29.45 8.92
CA LEU A 140 10.17 28.83 10.12
C LEU A 140 9.37 29.81 10.97
N GLU A 141 9.40 31.09 10.63
CA GLU A 141 8.71 32.13 11.40
C GLU A 141 7.19 31.91 11.41
N GLY A 142 6.61 31.95 12.60
CA GLY A 142 5.15 31.76 12.79
C GLY A 142 4.65 30.31 12.80
N LEU A 143 5.57 29.34 12.89
CA LEU A 143 5.23 27.92 13.08
C LEU A 143 5.08 27.56 14.56
#